data_c8f1b9d8544cbd31e81193837789f433
#
_entry.id   c8f1b9d8544cbd31e81193837789f433
#
_cell.length_a   1.000
_cell.length_b   1.000
_cell.length_c   1.000
_cell.angle_alpha   90.00
_cell.angle_beta   90.00
_cell.angle_gamma   90.00
#
_symmetry.space_group_name_H-M   'P 1'
#
loop_
_entity.id
_entity.type
_entity.pdbx_description
1 polymer ?
#
loop_
_entity_poly.entity_id
_entity_poly.type
_entity_poly.pdbx_seq_one_letter_code
_entity_poly.pdbx_strand_id
1 'polypeptide(L)'
;MVRTPGRSLVSSLRIGPAWISSNITLHDDLKGIVSEFHDRAVPKCAIDALEKLYGSVYASFAHLNLTDALPQLPTTWIGYEGGEIIAVLLFLVRFDQVVVLTELMCLEPRIVDAFRHAVLARFDSVNSIHFNAVSLTQPLTAGPQQSYAFSENYIITLPRSVDLYRSALGKSTRKTIKGYSNRVQRDFSAFVWETYQANQIPSHTLRALIRQLQNFKRDGLAARGKRAGLSRRDIARMLVLIKAGGLVGVARVGERICGGSLACRVGDNYVMLFSAADPSMAAYRLGMLCCFWAVCDCIHAGARECHLLWGRYQYKTQLLARPRTLLRLTIYRSWLQMCLSPLMVIGMSATGARFRLRRWLLLKQHHEPWLSWLKKMSQRAASWLR
;
A
#
# COMPACT_ATOMS: atom_id res chain seq x y z
N MET A 1 -11.25 5.73 -48.36
CA MET A 1 -11.75 5.07 -47.12
C MET A 1 -10.86 5.48 -45.98
N VAL A 2 -11.31 6.48 -45.21
CA VAL A 2 -10.57 7.06 -44.06
C VAL A 2 -11.03 6.30 -42.80
N ARG A 3 -10.12 5.59 -42.15
CA ARG A 3 -10.37 4.97 -40.83
C ARG A 3 -10.23 6.02 -39.75
N THR A 4 -11.29 6.26 -39.03
CA THR A 4 -11.38 7.08 -37.83
C THR A 4 -10.49 6.54 -36.69
N PRO A 5 -9.80 7.38 -35.94
CA PRO A 5 -8.95 6.95 -34.83
C PRO A 5 -9.81 6.54 -33.62
N GLY A 6 -9.40 5.43 -33.00
CA GLY A 6 -10.06 4.82 -31.85
C GLY A 6 -10.17 5.76 -30.65
N ARG A 7 -11.32 5.70 -30.01
CA ARG A 7 -11.68 6.40 -28.77
C ARG A 7 -10.65 6.17 -27.67
N SER A 8 -10.15 7.26 -27.14
CA SER A 8 -9.28 7.33 -25.96
C SER A 8 -10.00 6.73 -24.75
N LEU A 9 -9.42 5.71 -24.13
CA LEU A 9 -9.89 5.07 -22.88
C LEU A 9 -9.81 5.98 -21.62
N VAL A 10 -9.33 7.22 -21.78
CA VAL A 10 -9.18 8.19 -20.68
C VAL A 10 -10.47 9.00 -20.43
N SER A 11 -11.44 8.94 -21.34
CA SER A 11 -12.66 9.75 -21.24
C SER A 11 -13.84 9.10 -20.51
N SER A 12 -13.65 7.99 -19.79
CA SER A 12 -14.72 7.29 -19.08
C SER A 12 -14.53 7.19 -17.56
N LEU A 13 -13.82 8.10 -16.93
CA LEU A 13 -14.11 8.44 -15.54
C LEU A 13 -15.43 9.19 -15.54
N ARG A 14 -16.54 8.46 -15.61
CA ARG A 14 -17.88 9.00 -15.41
C ARG A 14 -17.99 9.40 -13.93
N ILE A 15 -17.51 10.60 -13.60
CA ILE A 15 -17.99 11.36 -12.47
C ILE A 15 -19.32 11.95 -12.93
N GLY A 16 -20.35 11.11 -12.94
CA GLY A 16 -21.70 11.56 -13.23
C GLY A 16 -22.31 12.22 -12.00
N PRO A 17 -23.15 13.26 -12.14
CA PRO A 17 -23.78 13.98 -11.01
C PRO A 17 -24.92 13.21 -10.31
N ALA A 18 -25.00 11.90 -10.41
CA ALA A 18 -26.11 11.07 -9.93
C ALA A 18 -25.90 10.45 -8.53
N TRP A 19 -25.09 11.06 -7.67
CA TRP A 19 -24.71 10.47 -6.38
C TRP A 19 -25.34 11.16 -5.16
N ILE A 20 -26.42 11.94 -5.33
CA ILE A 20 -27.14 12.65 -4.28
C ILE A 20 -28.53 12.03 -4.11
N SER A 21 -28.58 10.90 -3.43
CA SER A 21 -29.79 10.45 -2.73
C SER A 21 -29.30 9.59 -1.56
N SER A 22 -28.85 10.21 -0.51
CA SER A 22 -28.38 9.55 0.70
C SER A 22 -29.45 9.71 1.78
N ASN A 23 -29.92 8.60 2.31
CA ASN A 23 -30.55 8.61 3.63
C ASN A 23 -29.43 8.92 4.64
N ILE A 24 -29.32 10.18 5.04
CA ILE A 24 -28.39 10.62 6.07
C ILE A 24 -28.98 10.21 7.40
N THR A 25 -28.26 9.35 8.14
CA THR A 25 -28.61 9.01 9.51
C THR A 25 -27.50 9.53 10.41
N LEU A 26 -27.83 10.50 11.26
CA LEU A 26 -26.92 11.03 12.29
C LEU A 26 -27.11 10.21 13.56
N HIS A 27 -26.04 9.70 14.11
CA HIS A 27 -26.01 9.10 15.45
C HIS A 27 -25.04 9.91 16.32
N ASP A 28 -25.53 10.35 17.47
CA ASP A 28 -24.70 10.98 18.48
C ASP A 28 -23.98 9.88 19.26
N ASP A 29 -22.65 9.84 19.21
CA ASP A 29 -21.89 8.70 19.73
C ASP A 29 -21.19 9.01 21.07
N LEU A 30 -20.99 7.95 21.83
CA LEU A 30 -20.19 7.96 23.04
C LEU A 30 -18.77 8.51 22.76
N LYS A 31 -18.41 9.67 23.33
CA LYS A 31 -17.09 10.35 23.23
C LYS A 31 -17.00 11.52 22.25
N GLY A 32 -18.13 12.14 21.88
CA GLY A 32 -18.10 13.39 21.10
C GLY A 32 -17.81 13.19 19.61
N ILE A 33 -17.91 11.97 19.09
CA ILE A 33 -17.81 11.67 17.65
C ILE A 33 -19.24 11.51 17.10
N VAL A 34 -19.63 12.38 16.18
CA VAL A 34 -20.90 12.29 15.46
C VAL A 34 -20.70 11.42 14.22
N SER A 35 -21.57 10.43 14.04
CA SER A 35 -21.51 9.45 12.95
C SER A 35 -22.53 9.77 11.86
N GLU A 36 -22.07 9.84 10.62
CA GLU A 36 -22.92 10.01 9.42
C GLU A 36 -22.74 8.82 8.48
N PHE A 37 -23.84 8.32 7.91
CA PHE A 37 -23.83 7.23 6.93
C PHE A 37 -24.41 7.67 5.59
N HIS A 38 -23.77 7.21 4.51
CA HIS A 38 -24.25 7.34 3.14
C HIS A 38 -24.34 5.93 2.51
N ASP A 39 -25.57 5.48 2.32
CA ASP A 39 -25.81 4.13 1.80
C ASP A 39 -25.56 4.09 0.29
N ARG A 40 -24.74 3.11 -0.13
CA ARG A 40 -24.36 2.90 -1.55
C ARG A 40 -23.87 4.18 -2.23
N ALA A 41 -23.19 5.04 -1.49
CA ALA A 41 -22.70 6.30 -1.98
C ALA A 41 -21.36 6.67 -1.33
N VAL A 42 -20.52 7.39 -2.08
CA VAL A 42 -19.29 8.00 -1.54
C VAL A 42 -19.37 9.50 -1.84
N PRO A 43 -19.74 10.33 -0.87
CA PRO A 43 -19.86 11.77 -1.06
C PRO A 43 -18.49 12.40 -1.37
N LYS A 44 -18.50 13.53 -2.07
CA LYS A 44 -17.26 14.20 -2.49
C LYS A 44 -16.38 14.58 -1.29
N CYS A 45 -16.97 15.06 -0.20
CA CYS A 45 -16.25 15.38 1.03
C CYS A 45 -15.50 14.17 1.60
N ALA A 46 -16.09 12.96 1.52
CA ALA A 46 -15.43 11.72 1.94
C ALA A 46 -14.27 11.34 1.01
N ILE A 47 -14.41 11.52 -0.31
CA ILE A 47 -13.33 11.25 -1.28
C ILE A 47 -12.11 12.13 -0.97
N ASP A 48 -12.33 13.42 -0.79
CA ASP A 48 -11.27 14.38 -0.50
C ASP A 48 -10.64 14.11 0.89
N ALA A 49 -11.47 13.75 1.88
CA ALA A 49 -11.01 13.42 3.22
C ALA A 49 -10.18 12.12 3.29
N LEU A 50 -10.54 11.08 2.53
CA LEU A 50 -9.79 9.81 2.51
C LEU A 50 -8.31 10.01 2.17
N GLU A 51 -8.00 10.83 1.17
CA GLU A 51 -6.62 11.09 0.76
C GLU A 51 -5.88 11.95 1.79
N LYS A 52 -6.55 12.97 2.33
CA LYS A 52 -5.99 13.89 3.34
C LYS A 52 -5.71 13.18 4.66
N LEU A 53 -6.65 12.38 5.16
CA LEU A 53 -6.55 11.70 6.46
C LEU A 53 -5.53 10.56 6.45
N TYR A 54 -5.54 9.74 5.39
CA TYR A 54 -4.77 8.50 5.42
C TYR A 54 -3.50 8.52 4.58
N GLY A 55 -3.42 9.38 3.57
CA GLY A 55 -2.25 9.50 2.70
C GLY A 55 -1.77 8.16 2.11
N SER A 56 -2.71 7.22 1.94
CA SER A 56 -2.47 5.85 1.48
C SER A 56 -3.26 5.56 0.21
N VAL A 57 -2.59 5.03 -0.80
CA VAL A 57 -3.25 4.64 -2.05
C VAL A 57 -4.35 3.59 -1.83
N TYR A 58 -4.18 2.71 -0.86
CA TYR A 58 -5.14 1.62 -0.55
C TYR A 58 -6.35 2.10 0.24
N ALA A 59 -6.31 3.32 0.76
CA ALA A 59 -7.46 4.00 1.35
C ALA A 59 -8.11 4.98 0.36
N SER A 60 -7.47 5.33 -0.77
CA SER A 60 -8.02 6.29 -1.72
C SER A 60 -9.19 5.70 -2.52
N PHE A 61 -10.17 6.54 -2.79
CA PHE A 61 -11.32 6.15 -3.64
C PHE A 61 -10.88 5.79 -5.05
N ALA A 62 -9.88 6.47 -5.61
CA ALA A 62 -9.32 6.18 -6.91
C ALA A 62 -8.82 4.72 -7.02
N HIS A 63 -8.09 4.23 -6.01
CA HIS A 63 -7.64 2.83 -5.97
C HIS A 63 -8.81 1.86 -5.86
N LEU A 64 -9.75 2.12 -4.95
CA LEU A 64 -10.89 1.24 -4.71
C LEU A 64 -11.78 1.12 -5.95
N ASN A 65 -12.00 2.23 -6.67
CA ASN A 65 -12.77 2.25 -7.92
C ASN A 65 -12.10 1.49 -9.07
N LEU A 66 -10.77 1.36 -9.05
CA LEU A 66 -10.01 0.59 -10.04
C LEU A 66 -9.89 -0.89 -9.70
N THR A 67 -10.29 -1.31 -8.51
CA THR A 67 -10.27 -2.71 -8.09
C THR A 67 -11.64 -3.35 -8.30
N ASP A 68 -11.67 -4.66 -8.58
CA ASP A 68 -12.93 -5.42 -8.61
C ASP A 68 -13.57 -5.53 -7.20
N ALA A 69 -13.01 -4.80 -6.23
CA ALA A 69 -13.51 -4.75 -4.85
C ALA A 69 -14.82 -3.94 -4.73
N LEU A 70 -15.17 -3.15 -5.74
CA LEU A 70 -16.43 -2.40 -5.80
C LEU A 70 -17.41 -2.98 -6.85
N PRO A 71 -17.82 -4.27 -6.76
CA PRO A 71 -18.90 -4.78 -7.60
C PRO A 71 -20.24 -4.13 -7.21
N GLN A 72 -20.30 -3.55 -6.01
CA GLN A 72 -21.42 -2.77 -5.47
C GLN A 72 -20.85 -1.49 -4.86
N LEU A 73 -21.66 -0.42 -4.91
CA LEU A 73 -21.31 0.82 -4.22
C LEU A 73 -21.21 0.57 -2.72
N PRO A 74 -20.13 1.01 -2.07
CA PRO A 74 -19.97 0.86 -0.63
C PRO A 74 -20.90 1.79 0.13
N THR A 75 -21.19 1.43 1.36
CA THR A 75 -21.68 2.39 2.36
C THR A 75 -20.47 3.16 2.89
N THR A 76 -20.65 4.46 3.04
CA THR A 76 -19.66 5.35 3.64
C THR A 76 -20.06 5.69 5.05
N TRP A 77 -19.16 5.53 6.02
CA TRP A 77 -19.26 6.12 7.34
C TRP A 77 -18.28 7.28 7.47
N ILE A 78 -18.77 8.38 8.00
CA ILE A 78 -17.97 9.58 8.28
C ILE A 78 -18.12 9.89 9.77
N GLY A 79 -16.98 9.99 10.45
CA GLY A 79 -16.90 10.43 11.85
C GLY A 79 -16.49 11.89 11.91
N TYR A 80 -17.28 12.70 12.63
CA TYR A 80 -17.03 14.11 12.87
C TYR A 80 -16.69 14.37 14.34
N GLU A 81 -15.79 15.29 14.59
CA GLU A 81 -15.50 15.85 15.91
C GLU A 81 -15.40 17.37 15.78
N GLY A 82 -16.21 18.12 16.54
CA GLY A 82 -16.24 19.58 16.43
C GLY A 82 -16.62 20.10 15.04
N GLY A 83 -17.36 19.33 14.24
CA GLY A 83 -17.73 19.67 12.87
C GLY A 83 -16.67 19.30 11.80
N GLU A 84 -15.50 18.85 12.20
CA GLU A 84 -14.44 18.43 11.29
C GLU A 84 -14.47 16.92 11.04
N ILE A 85 -14.19 16.50 9.80
CA ILE A 85 -14.08 15.08 9.45
C ILE A 85 -12.78 14.51 10.01
N ILE A 86 -12.90 13.59 10.98
CA ILE A 86 -11.75 12.92 11.61
C ILE A 86 -11.51 11.50 11.10
N ALA A 87 -12.53 10.88 10.47
CA ALA A 87 -12.41 9.56 9.90
C ALA A 87 -13.43 9.32 8.78
N VAL A 88 -13.05 8.53 7.80
CA VAL A 88 -13.94 8.04 6.72
C VAL A 88 -13.66 6.57 6.50
N LEU A 89 -14.69 5.72 6.58
CA LEU A 89 -14.56 4.30 6.32
C LEU A 89 -15.57 3.87 5.24
N LEU A 90 -15.05 3.25 4.19
CA LEU A 90 -15.86 2.62 3.15
C LEU A 90 -16.00 1.14 3.47
N PHE A 91 -17.23 0.62 3.46
CA PHE A 91 -17.47 -0.76 3.81
C PHE A 91 -18.64 -1.36 3.02
N LEU A 92 -18.71 -2.69 3.02
CA LEU A 92 -19.84 -3.47 2.52
C LEU A 92 -20.45 -4.26 3.65
N VAL A 93 -21.78 -4.30 3.68
CA VAL A 93 -22.53 -5.26 4.50
C VAL A 93 -22.76 -6.51 3.66
N ARG A 94 -22.27 -7.66 4.12
CA ARG A 94 -22.41 -8.96 3.47
C ARG A 94 -22.95 -9.96 4.47
N PHE A 95 -24.19 -10.36 4.29
CA PHE A 95 -24.91 -11.22 5.25
C PHE A 95 -24.90 -10.57 6.65
N ASP A 96 -24.25 -11.21 7.59
CA ASP A 96 -24.09 -10.79 8.99
C ASP A 96 -22.73 -10.14 9.29
N GLN A 97 -22.00 -9.69 8.26
CA GLN A 97 -20.66 -9.16 8.39
C GLN A 97 -20.52 -7.80 7.71
N VAL A 98 -19.77 -6.91 8.34
CA VAL A 98 -19.26 -5.70 7.72
C VAL A 98 -17.81 -5.92 7.31
N VAL A 99 -17.49 -5.65 6.06
CA VAL A 99 -16.12 -5.71 5.53
C VAL A 99 -15.66 -4.30 5.17
N VAL A 100 -14.70 -3.76 5.91
CA VAL A 100 -14.11 -2.47 5.64
C VAL A 100 -13.16 -2.59 4.44
N LEU A 101 -13.39 -1.74 3.43
CA LEU A 101 -12.67 -1.75 2.15
C LEU A 101 -11.43 -0.85 2.18
N THR A 102 -11.48 0.24 2.95
CA THR A 102 -10.31 1.12 3.14
C THR A 102 -9.21 0.39 3.89
N GLU A 103 -8.01 0.38 3.31
CA GLU A 103 -6.87 -0.36 3.85
C GLU A 103 -5.64 0.55 4.07
N LEU A 104 -4.66 0.08 4.85
CA LEU A 104 -3.43 0.79 5.21
C LEU A 104 -3.66 2.13 5.93
N MET A 105 -4.77 2.23 6.63
CA MET A 105 -5.07 3.35 7.52
C MET A 105 -4.36 3.18 8.87
N CYS A 106 -4.14 4.29 9.56
CA CYS A 106 -3.74 4.29 10.96
C CYS A 106 -4.86 4.94 11.78
N LEU A 107 -5.56 4.16 12.60
CA LEU A 107 -6.73 4.60 13.36
C LEU A 107 -6.42 4.65 14.85
N GLU A 108 -7.02 5.61 15.54
CA GLU A 108 -7.10 5.63 16.98
C GLU A 108 -8.17 4.64 17.46
N PRO A 109 -7.99 3.99 18.62
CA PRO A 109 -8.99 3.08 19.21
C PRO A 109 -10.39 3.71 19.31
N ARG A 110 -10.47 5.00 19.69
CA ARG A 110 -11.76 5.71 19.83
C ARG A 110 -12.55 5.79 18.51
N ILE A 111 -11.86 5.93 17.37
CA ILE A 111 -12.48 5.93 16.04
C ILE A 111 -13.03 4.54 15.70
N VAL A 112 -12.27 3.50 16.00
CA VAL A 112 -12.72 2.12 15.78
C VAL A 112 -13.93 1.80 16.66
N ASP A 113 -13.92 2.25 17.91
CA ASP A 113 -15.05 2.07 18.84
C ASP A 113 -16.30 2.85 18.38
N ALA A 114 -16.15 4.12 17.94
CA ALA A 114 -17.27 4.92 17.42
C ALA A 114 -17.87 4.24 16.18
N PHE A 115 -17.02 3.82 15.22
CA PHE A 115 -17.48 3.08 14.04
C PHE A 115 -18.21 1.79 14.42
N ARG A 116 -17.65 1.00 15.35
CA ARG A 116 -18.27 -0.23 15.85
C ARG A 116 -19.67 0.05 16.41
N HIS A 117 -19.80 1.02 17.30
CA HIS A 117 -21.07 1.37 17.94
C HIS A 117 -22.10 1.82 16.90
N ALA A 118 -21.72 2.74 16.02
CA ALA A 118 -22.60 3.25 14.99
C ALA A 118 -23.08 2.15 14.01
N VAL A 119 -22.17 1.27 13.56
CA VAL A 119 -22.51 0.14 12.68
C VAL A 119 -23.43 -0.86 13.37
N LEU A 120 -23.13 -1.25 14.61
CA LEU A 120 -23.93 -2.23 15.34
C LEU A 120 -25.29 -1.71 15.78
N ALA A 121 -25.43 -0.38 15.99
CA ALA A 121 -26.72 0.28 16.25
C ALA A 121 -27.58 0.37 14.97
N ARG A 122 -26.94 0.58 13.80
CA ARG A 122 -27.66 0.75 12.53
C ARG A 122 -28.07 -0.58 11.89
N PHE A 123 -27.23 -1.62 11.99
CA PHE A 123 -27.38 -2.89 11.29
C PHE A 123 -27.56 -4.04 12.29
N ASP A 124 -28.81 -4.33 12.64
CA ASP A 124 -29.15 -5.38 13.63
C ASP A 124 -28.68 -6.76 13.23
N SER A 125 -28.66 -7.06 11.93
CA SER A 125 -28.19 -8.35 11.39
C SER A 125 -26.69 -8.56 11.45
N VAL A 126 -25.90 -7.48 11.68
CA VAL A 126 -24.42 -7.55 11.67
C VAL A 126 -23.90 -8.13 12.97
N ASN A 127 -23.16 -9.22 12.88
CA ASN A 127 -22.52 -9.94 14.01
C ASN A 127 -21.02 -9.68 14.11
N SER A 128 -20.38 -9.24 13.02
CA SER A 128 -18.92 -8.98 13.01
C SER A 128 -18.51 -7.87 12.04
N ILE A 129 -17.40 -7.19 12.37
CA ILE A 129 -16.77 -6.14 11.57
C ILE A 129 -15.33 -6.56 11.28
N HIS A 130 -14.93 -6.53 10.01
CA HIS A 130 -13.64 -6.99 9.54
C HIS A 130 -12.81 -5.85 8.93
N PHE A 131 -11.61 -5.64 9.45
CA PHE A 131 -10.58 -4.80 8.86
C PHE A 131 -9.46 -5.69 8.29
N ASN A 132 -9.20 -5.60 7.00
CA ASN A 132 -8.21 -6.45 6.32
C ASN A 132 -6.77 -6.00 6.55
N ALA A 133 -6.53 -4.68 6.60
CA ALA A 133 -5.19 -4.11 6.76
C ALA A 133 -5.26 -2.76 7.47
N VAL A 134 -5.32 -2.77 8.79
CA VAL A 134 -5.37 -1.57 9.62
C VAL A 134 -4.16 -1.49 10.55
N SER A 135 -3.67 -0.30 10.80
CA SER A 135 -2.76 -0.01 11.91
C SER A 135 -3.54 0.72 12.99
N LEU A 136 -3.21 0.43 14.24
CA LEU A 136 -3.78 1.13 15.38
C LEU A 136 -2.68 1.94 16.07
N THR A 137 -3.01 3.14 16.54
CA THR A 137 -2.08 3.97 17.32
C THR A 137 -1.81 3.34 18.69
N GLN A 138 -2.81 2.66 19.25
CA GLN A 138 -2.75 1.88 20.49
C GLN A 138 -3.60 0.62 20.34
N PRO A 139 -3.34 -0.46 21.11
CA PRO A 139 -4.19 -1.64 21.12
C PRO A 139 -5.64 -1.30 21.53
N LEU A 140 -6.61 -1.99 20.93
CA LEU A 140 -7.99 -1.96 21.43
C LEU A 140 -8.05 -2.70 22.78
N THR A 141 -8.70 -2.12 23.75
CA THR A 141 -8.76 -2.66 25.11
C THR A 141 -10.10 -3.28 25.47
N ALA A 142 -11.16 -2.95 24.74
CA ALA A 142 -12.53 -3.31 25.09
C ALA A 142 -13.21 -4.19 24.03
N GLY A 143 -14.04 -5.15 24.51
CA GLY A 143 -14.97 -5.94 23.70
C GLY A 143 -14.38 -7.21 23.08
N PRO A 144 -15.27 -8.04 22.49
CA PRO A 144 -14.91 -9.28 21.84
C PRO A 144 -14.24 -9.00 20.49
N GLN A 145 -12.97 -9.27 20.40
CA GLN A 145 -12.17 -9.01 19.20
C GLN A 145 -11.03 -10.00 19.04
N GLN A 146 -10.59 -10.15 17.81
CA GLN A 146 -9.38 -10.88 17.45
C GLN A 146 -8.55 -10.09 16.48
N SER A 147 -7.23 -10.09 16.66
CA SER A 147 -6.33 -9.47 15.70
C SER A 147 -5.03 -10.26 15.57
N TYR A 148 -4.40 -10.14 14.40
CA TYR A 148 -3.04 -10.62 14.20
C TYR A 148 -2.29 -9.75 13.19
N ALA A 149 -0.99 -9.57 13.46
CA ALA A 149 -0.10 -8.88 12.55
C ALA A 149 0.25 -9.77 11.37
N PHE A 150 -0.13 -9.39 10.14
CA PHE A 150 0.15 -10.18 8.96
C PHE A 150 1.19 -9.55 8.02
N SER A 151 1.39 -8.23 8.10
CA SER A 151 2.31 -7.51 7.24
C SER A 151 2.83 -6.23 7.92
N GLU A 152 3.67 -5.50 7.22
CA GLU A 152 4.21 -4.20 7.64
C GLU A 152 4.26 -3.26 6.43
N ASN A 153 3.84 -2.01 6.62
CA ASN A 153 4.10 -0.93 5.67
C ASN A 153 5.35 -0.17 6.10
N TYR A 154 6.34 -0.06 5.22
CA TYR A 154 7.58 0.66 5.49
C TYR A 154 7.44 2.11 5.06
N ILE A 155 7.57 3.05 5.99
CA ILE A 155 7.34 4.47 5.77
C ILE A 155 8.58 5.27 6.16
N ILE A 156 8.98 6.19 5.29
CA ILE A 156 10.01 7.19 5.56
C ILE A 156 9.31 8.52 5.82
N THR A 157 9.45 9.07 7.00
CA THR A 157 9.11 10.47 7.27
C THR A 157 10.18 11.34 6.62
N LEU A 158 9.79 12.21 5.70
CA LEU A 158 10.71 12.96 4.89
C LEU A 158 11.06 14.30 5.55
N PRO A 159 12.36 14.66 5.61
CA PRO A 159 12.78 15.98 6.05
C PRO A 159 12.56 17.02 4.93
N ARG A 160 12.74 18.29 5.28
CA ARG A 160 12.53 19.42 4.36
C ARG A 160 13.55 19.50 3.23
N SER A 161 14.69 18.82 3.33
CA SER A 161 15.74 18.84 2.29
C SER A 161 16.44 17.49 2.14
N VAL A 162 17.00 17.26 0.95
CA VAL A 162 17.80 16.07 0.65
C VAL A 162 19.06 16.01 1.48
N ASP A 163 19.66 17.14 1.83
CA ASP A 163 20.87 17.17 2.65
C ASP A 163 20.59 16.74 4.09
N LEU A 164 19.46 17.16 4.67
CA LEU A 164 18.99 16.65 5.96
C LEU A 164 18.71 15.16 5.90
N TYR A 165 18.11 14.68 4.81
CA TYR A 165 17.89 13.25 4.61
C TYR A 165 19.20 12.47 4.56
N ARG A 166 20.15 12.95 3.74
CA ARG A 166 21.49 12.33 3.61
C ARG A 166 22.24 12.31 4.94
N SER A 167 22.20 13.39 5.70
CA SER A 167 22.88 13.49 7.00
C SER A 167 22.29 12.51 8.03
N ALA A 168 20.98 12.26 7.99
CA ALA A 168 20.30 11.32 8.87
C ALA A 168 20.61 9.84 8.55
N LEU A 169 21.04 9.52 7.32
CA LEU A 169 21.44 8.16 6.97
C LEU A 169 22.68 7.72 7.78
N GLY A 170 22.72 6.45 8.18
CA GLY A 170 23.88 5.87 8.86
C GLY A 170 25.18 6.00 8.04
N LYS A 171 26.32 6.20 8.69
CA LYS A 171 27.64 6.42 8.04
C LYS A 171 27.94 5.34 6.97
N SER A 172 27.69 4.06 7.27
CA SER A 172 27.89 2.95 6.32
C SER A 172 26.98 3.06 5.09
N THR A 173 25.70 3.43 5.29
CA THR A 173 24.73 3.61 4.19
C THR A 173 25.15 4.75 3.29
N ARG A 174 25.55 5.91 3.86
CA ARG A 174 26.08 7.05 3.10
C ARG A 174 27.29 6.67 2.25
N LYS A 175 28.27 5.97 2.86
CA LYS A 175 29.46 5.47 2.15
C LYS A 175 29.08 4.53 1.01
N THR A 176 28.13 3.63 1.26
CA THR A 176 27.61 2.67 0.27
C THR A 176 26.95 3.39 -0.91
N ILE A 177 26.02 4.32 -0.65
CA ILE A 177 25.32 5.08 -1.69
C ILE A 177 26.32 5.89 -2.51
N LYS A 178 27.21 6.67 -1.87
CA LYS A 178 28.23 7.46 -2.55
C LYS A 178 29.16 6.58 -3.40
N GLY A 179 29.65 5.47 -2.83
CA GLY A 179 30.55 4.56 -3.51
C GLY A 179 29.95 3.92 -4.77
N TYR A 180 28.70 3.44 -4.68
CA TYR A 180 28.04 2.84 -5.84
C TYR A 180 27.58 3.90 -6.87
N SER A 181 27.16 5.09 -6.44
CA SER A 181 26.87 6.19 -7.35
C SER A 181 28.11 6.61 -8.15
N ASN A 182 29.24 6.81 -7.47
CA ASN A 182 30.50 7.16 -8.14
C ASN A 182 30.98 6.03 -9.06
N ARG A 183 30.83 4.78 -8.65
CA ARG A 183 31.25 3.62 -9.46
C ARG A 183 30.43 3.52 -10.75
N VAL A 184 29.10 3.65 -10.69
CA VAL A 184 28.28 3.56 -11.89
C VAL A 184 28.56 4.71 -12.85
N GLN A 185 28.79 5.93 -12.33
CA GLN A 185 29.17 7.10 -13.16
C GLN A 185 30.54 6.97 -13.80
N ARG A 186 31.53 6.40 -13.06
CA ARG A 186 32.87 6.18 -13.60
C ARG A 186 32.89 5.13 -14.70
N ASP A 187 32.17 4.02 -14.48
CA ASP A 187 32.14 2.88 -15.39
C ASP A 187 31.21 3.12 -16.61
N PHE A 188 30.28 4.08 -16.49
CA PHE A 188 29.35 4.52 -17.54
C PHE A 188 29.25 6.05 -17.54
N SER A 189 30.04 6.71 -18.36
CA SER A 189 30.09 8.18 -18.45
C SER A 189 28.74 8.82 -18.83
N ALA A 190 27.91 8.10 -19.59
CA ALA A 190 26.56 8.52 -19.99
C ALA A 190 25.47 8.10 -19.01
N PHE A 191 25.82 7.70 -17.78
CA PHE A 191 24.82 7.34 -16.78
C PHE A 191 24.14 8.59 -16.19
N VAL A 192 22.79 8.57 -16.19
CA VAL A 192 21.95 9.62 -15.62
C VAL A 192 20.78 9.06 -14.84
N TRP A 193 20.33 9.77 -13.83
CA TRP A 193 19.03 9.60 -13.19
C TRP A 193 18.14 10.78 -13.58
N GLU A 194 17.01 10.51 -14.16
CA GLU A 194 16.03 11.51 -14.61
C GLU A 194 14.70 11.28 -13.90
N THR A 195 14.04 12.39 -13.54
CA THR A 195 12.74 12.35 -12.87
C THR A 195 11.74 13.16 -13.66
N TYR A 196 10.58 12.55 -13.87
CA TYR A 196 9.49 13.12 -14.66
C TYR A 196 8.20 13.14 -13.85
N GLN A 197 7.38 14.15 -14.07
CA GLN A 197 5.98 14.15 -13.67
C GLN A 197 5.22 13.19 -14.62
N ALA A 198 4.53 12.21 -14.06
CA ALA A 198 3.90 11.16 -14.86
C ALA A 198 2.79 11.67 -15.80
N ASN A 199 2.12 12.77 -15.44
CA ASN A 199 1.10 13.42 -16.30
C ASN A 199 1.69 13.97 -17.59
N GLN A 200 2.97 14.32 -17.62
CA GLN A 200 3.69 14.84 -18.79
C GLN A 200 4.15 13.75 -19.76
N ILE A 201 4.24 12.48 -19.30
CA ILE A 201 4.68 11.36 -20.13
C ILE A 201 3.48 10.80 -20.92
N PRO A 202 3.57 10.58 -22.24
CA PRO A 202 2.52 9.90 -22.98
C PRO A 202 2.19 8.52 -22.40
N SER A 203 0.91 8.14 -22.38
CA SER A 203 0.46 6.89 -21.72
C SER A 203 1.08 5.63 -22.33
N HIS A 204 1.36 5.63 -23.63
CA HIS A 204 2.02 4.52 -24.32
C HIS A 204 3.48 4.38 -23.89
N THR A 205 4.21 5.48 -23.76
CA THR A 205 5.61 5.53 -23.29
C THR A 205 5.71 5.06 -21.84
N LEU A 206 4.82 5.57 -20.96
CA LEU A 206 4.78 5.15 -19.55
C LEU A 206 4.43 3.65 -19.44
N ARG A 207 3.53 3.14 -20.28
CA ARG A 207 3.20 1.71 -20.34
C ARG A 207 4.38 0.86 -20.78
N ALA A 208 5.14 1.32 -21.77
CA ALA A 208 6.36 0.63 -22.23
C ALA A 208 7.41 0.57 -21.13
N LEU A 209 7.63 1.69 -20.42
CA LEU A 209 8.54 1.76 -19.27
C LEU A 209 8.12 0.79 -18.15
N ILE A 210 6.82 0.78 -17.77
CA ILE A 210 6.32 -0.15 -16.73
C ILE A 210 6.60 -1.60 -17.14
N ARG A 211 6.38 -1.97 -18.40
CA ARG A 211 6.67 -3.33 -18.90
C ARG A 211 8.15 -3.66 -18.84
N GLN A 212 9.02 -2.72 -19.20
CA GLN A 212 10.47 -2.91 -19.12
C GLN A 212 10.94 -3.12 -17.69
N LEU A 213 10.50 -2.28 -16.75
CA LEU A 213 10.80 -2.43 -15.33
C LEU A 213 10.23 -3.76 -14.76
N GLN A 214 9.05 -4.18 -15.25
CA GLN A 214 8.48 -5.48 -14.89
C GLN A 214 9.37 -6.64 -15.37
N ASN A 215 9.91 -6.57 -16.57
CA ASN A 215 10.84 -7.57 -17.08
C ASN A 215 12.09 -7.67 -16.19
N PHE A 216 12.73 -6.54 -15.86
CA PHE A 216 13.86 -6.54 -14.92
C PHE A 216 13.52 -7.20 -13.59
N LYS A 217 12.35 -6.91 -13.02
CA LYS A 217 11.92 -7.52 -11.77
C LYS A 217 11.67 -9.02 -11.90
N ARG A 218 11.04 -9.44 -13.00
CA ARG A 218 10.79 -10.86 -13.29
C ARG A 218 12.10 -11.63 -13.41
N ASP A 219 13.06 -11.11 -14.19
CA ASP A 219 14.34 -11.76 -14.45
C ASP A 219 15.19 -11.83 -13.17
N GLY A 220 15.23 -10.74 -12.37
CA GLY A 220 15.88 -10.73 -11.07
C GLY A 220 15.25 -11.64 -10.01
N LEU A 221 13.95 -11.94 -10.12
CA LEU A 221 13.28 -12.91 -9.25
C LEU A 221 13.44 -14.34 -9.75
N ALA A 222 13.40 -14.56 -11.07
CA ALA A 222 13.63 -15.87 -11.68
C ALA A 222 15.02 -16.41 -11.32
N ALA A 223 16.06 -15.56 -11.34
CA ALA A 223 17.40 -15.91 -10.87
C ALA A 223 17.46 -16.37 -9.40
N ARG A 224 16.42 -16.07 -8.59
CA ARG A 224 16.29 -16.48 -7.18
C ARG A 224 15.23 -17.59 -6.99
N GLY A 225 14.78 -18.24 -8.06
CA GLY A 225 13.74 -19.27 -8.03
C GLY A 225 12.35 -18.76 -7.62
N LYS A 226 12.07 -17.46 -7.77
CA LYS A 226 10.79 -16.84 -7.42
C LYS A 226 10.06 -16.40 -8.69
N ARG A 227 8.74 -16.55 -8.69
CA ARG A 227 7.87 -16.01 -9.75
C ARG A 227 7.20 -14.73 -9.25
N ALA A 228 7.21 -13.70 -10.07
CA ALA A 228 6.38 -12.52 -9.90
C ALA A 228 6.10 -11.90 -11.28
N GLY A 229 4.91 -11.37 -11.43
CA GLY A 229 4.50 -10.63 -12.61
C GLY A 229 3.34 -9.70 -12.24
N LEU A 230 3.23 -8.59 -12.95
CA LEU A 230 2.04 -7.76 -12.90
C LEU A 230 1.11 -8.25 -14.03
N SER A 231 -0.17 -8.37 -13.73
CA SER A 231 -1.17 -8.63 -14.75
C SER A 231 -1.38 -7.39 -15.64
N ARG A 232 -2.04 -7.57 -16.78
CA ARG A 232 -2.42 -6.41 -17.63
C ARG A 232 -3.30 -5.42 -16.87
N ARG A 233 -4.16 -5.91 -15.96
CA ARG A 233 -5.01 -5.08 -15.10
C ARG A 233 -4.17 -4.28 -14.09
N ASP A 234 -3.17 -4.90 -13.46
CA ASP A 234 -2.28 -4.18 -12.52
C ASP A 234 -1.51 -3.06 -13.20
N ILE A 235 -1.03 -3.28 -14.43
CA ILE A 235 -0.38 -2.23 -15.24
C ILE A 235 -1.36 -1.10 -15.54
N ALA A 236 -2.60 -1.41 -15.91
CA ALA A 236 -3.61 -0.41 -16.22
C ALA A 236 -3.96 0.42 -14.96
N ARG A 237 -4.15 -0.23 -13.82
CA ARG A 237 -4.37 0.43 -12.51
C ARG A 237 -3.21 1.34 -12.13
N MET A 238 -1.99 0.83 -12.26
CA MET A 238 -0.78 1.59 -11.95
C MET A 238 -0.65 2.83 -12.84
N LEU A 239 -0.97 2.72 -14.14
CA LEU A 239 -0.99 3.85 -15.07
C LEU A 239 -1.95 4.95 -14.61
N VAL A 240 -3.17 4.60 -14.21
CA VAL A 240 -4.16 5.59 -13.75
C VAL A 240 -3.68 6.29 -12.48
N LEU A 241 -3.24 5.51 -11.48
CA LEU A 241 -2.78 6.05 -10.20
C LEU A 241 -1.55 6.96 -10.35
N ILE A 242 -0.58 6.58 -11.20
CA ILE A 242 0.63 7.39 -11.38
C ILE A 242 0.31 8.66 -12.18
N LYS A 243 -0.57 8.57 -13.19
CA LYS A 243 -0.97 9.73 -14.01
C LYS A 243 -1.67 10.84 -13.22
N ALA A 244 -2.27 10.52 -12.08
CA ALA A 244 -2.93 11.48 -11.19
C ALA A 244 -1.97 12.37 -10.37
N GLY A 245 -0.68 12.46 -10.74
CA GLY A 245 0.31 13.33 -10.07
C GLY A 245 1.52 12.59 -9.53
N GLY A 246 1.80 11.40 -10.06
CA GLY A 246 2.94 10.58 -9.65
C GLY A 246 4.28 11.03 -10.23
N LEU A 247 5.36 10.49 -9.64
CA LEU A 247 6.75 10.66 -10.09
C LEU A 247 7.24 9.38 -10.76
N VAL A 248 8.00 9.57 -11.82
CA VAL A 248 8.65 8.51 -12.61
C VAL A 248 10.14 8.79 -12.64
N GLY A 249 10.92 8.00 -11.90
CA GLY A 249 12.37 8.06 -11.92
C GLY A 249 12.93 6.99 -12.86
N VAL A 250 13.91 7.35 -13.70
CA VAL A 250 14.52 6.47 -14.69
C VAL A 250 16.04 6.57 -14.60
N ALA A 251 16.71 5.45 -14.45
CA ALA A 251 18.16 5.31 -14.58
C ALA A 251 18.51 4.88 -16.01
N ARG A 252 19.36 5.63 -16.70
CA ARG A 252 19.79 5.37 -18.06
C ARG A 252 21.31 5.36 -18.22
N VAL A 253 21.77 4.64 -19.23
CA VAL A 253 23.12 4.76 -19.81
C VAL A 253 22.92 5.07 -21.29
N GLY A 254 23.08 6.32 -21.68
CA GLY A 254 22.64 6.81 -22.99
C GLY A 254 21.13 6.54 -23.17
N GLU A 255 20.76 5.90 -24.28
CA GLU A 255 19.37 5.55 -24.58
C GLU A 255 18.85 4.32 -23.81
N ARG A 256 19.76 3.53 -23.22
CA ARG A 256 19.39 2.26 -22.54
C ARG A 256 18.86 2.55 -21.15
N ILE A 257 17.62 2.15 -20.88
CA ILE A 257 17.04 2.14 -19.53
C ILE A 257 17.65 0.98 -18.74
N CYS A 258 18.22 1.30 -17.57
CA CYS A 258 18.87 0.33 -16.67
C CYS A 258 18.08 0.12 -15.37
N GLY A 259 17.11 0.97 -15.07
CA GLY A 259 16.29 0.84 -13.88
C GLY A 259 15.31 1.99 -13.74
N GLY A 260 14.51 1.95 -12.69
CA GLY A 260 13.60 3.05 -12.39
C GLY A 260 12.69 2.77 -11.22
N SER A 261 11.89 3.78 -10.88
CA SER A 261 10.90 3.75 -9.82
C SER A 261 9.66 4.53 -10.22
N LEU A 262 8.52 4.08 -9.72
CA LEU A 262 7.21 4.63 -10.00
C LEU A 262 6.52 4.91 -8.66
N ALA A 263 6.20 6.16 -8.39
CA ALA A 263 5.51 6.59 -7.20
C ALA A 263 4.22 7.33 -7.56
N CYS A 264 3.12 7.04 -6.88
CA CYS A 264 1.90 7.83 -7.00
C CYS A 264 1.79 8.80 -5.83
N ARG A 265 1.20 9.96 -6.07
CA ARG A 265 0.88 10.94 -5.04
C ARG A 265 -0.49 10.63 -4.43
N VAL A 266 -0.59 10.71 -3.10
CA VAL A 266 -1.85 10.62 -2.36
C VAL A 266 -1.81 11.64 -1.23
N GLY A 267 -2.59 12.69 -1.34
CA GLY A 267 -2.49 13.85 -0.44
C GLY A 267 -1.06 14.43 -0.45
N ASP A 268 -0.47 14.54 0.72
CA ASP A 268 0.90 15.05 0.92
C ASP A 268 1.97 13.94 0.88
N ASN A 269 1.61 12.71 0.54
CA ASN A 269 2.50 11.56 0.57
C ASN A 269 2.79 11.02 -0.83
N TYR A 270 3.92 10.32 -0.99
CA TYR A 270 4.17 9.49 -2.14
C TYR A 270 4.22 8.01 -1.75
N VAL A 271 3.58 7.20 -2.56
CA VAL A 271 3.57 5.73 -2.39
C VAL A 271 4.34 5.10 -3.54
N MET A 272 5.46 4.47 -3.26
CA MET A 272 6.28 3.79 -4.26
C MET A 272 5.62 2.48 -4.67
N LEU A 273 4.93 2.50 -5.81
CA LEU A 273 4.19 1.35 -6.33
C LEU A 273 5.12 0.30 -6.91
N PHE A 274 6.22 0.75 -7.53
CA PHE A 274 7.13 -0.14 -8.23
C PHE A 274 8.54 0.42 -8.29
N SER A 275 9.54 -0.45 -8.13
CA SER A 275 10.94 -0.16 -8.40
C SER A 275 11.64 -1.42 -8.89
N ALA A 276 12.46 -1.29 -9.92
CA ALA A 276 13.25 -2.37 -10.47
C ALA A 276 14.51 -1.84 -11.15
N ALA A 277 15.52 -2.70 -11.26
CA ALA A 277 16.75 -2.44 -11.99
C ALA A 277 17.14 -3.66 -12.80
N ASP A 278 17.83 -3.44 -13.91
CA ASP A 278 18.40 -4.47 -14.76
C ASP A 278 19.32 -5.40 -13.93
N PRO A 279 19.08 -6.71 -13.90
CA PRO A 279 19.92 -7.65 -13.18
C PRO A 279 21.41 -7.59 -13.58
N SER A 280 21.74 -7.22 -14.82
CA SER A 280 23.11 -7.02 -15.28
C SER A 280 23.84 -5.91 -14.52
N MET A 281 23.09 -4.96 -13.92
CA MET A 281 23.62 -3.86 -13.11
C MET A 281 23.67 -4.19 -11.61
N ALA A 282 23.52 -5.46 -11.22
CA ALA A 282 23.48 -5.88 -9.81
C ALA A 282 24.78 -5.53 -9.06
N ALA A 283 25.94 -5.54 -9.72
CA ALA A 283 27.23 -5.15 -9.16
C ALA A 283 27.29 -3.70 -8.66
N TYR A 284 26.39 -2.84 -9.17
CA TYR A 284 26.27 -1.42 -8.81
C TYR A 284 25.17 -1.19 -7.77
N ARG A 285 24.49 -2.23 -7.28
CA ARG A 285 23.32 -2.13 -6.39
C ARG A 285 22.26 -1.13 -6.89
N LEU A 286 22.09 -1.06 -8.21
CA LEU A 286 21.27 -0.05 -8.86
C LEU A 286 19.83 -0.01 -8.33
N GLY A 287 19.24 -1.16 -7.97
CA GLY A 287 17.90 -1.18 -7.37
C GLY A 287 17.80 -0.41 -6.04
N MET A 288 18.86 -0.41 -5.20
CA MET A 288 18.90 0.40 -3.99
C MET A 288 19.08 1.90 -4.33
N LEU A 289 19.93 2.21 -5.30
CA LEU A 289 20.15 3.59 -5.75
C LEU A 289 18.87 4.19 -6.35
N CYS A 290 18.14 3.44 -7.19
CA CYS A 290 16.83 3.89 -7.71
C CYS A 290 15.84 4.24 -6.58
N CYS A 291 15.77 3.40 -5.54
CA CYS A 291 14.93 3.72 -4.38
C CYS A 291 15.42 4.97 -3.63
N PHE A 292 16.73 5.13 -3.44
CA PHE A 292 17.31 6.30 -2.78
C PHE A 292 17.01 7.60 -3.55
N TRP A 293 17.26 7.60 -4.86
CA TRP A 293 16.99 8.79 -5.70
C TRP A 293 15.50 9.10 -5.74
N ALA A 294 14.63 8.10 -5.86
CA ALA A 294 13.19 8.31 -5.81
C ALA A 294 12.72 8.92 -4.48
N VAL A 295 13.33 8.57 -3.35
CA VAL A 295 13.06 9.23 -2.06
C VAL A 295 13.54 10.69 -2.10
N CYS A 296 14.70 10.98 -2.69
CA CYS A 296 15.16 12.36 -2.88
C CYS A 296 14.19 13.16 -3.76
N ASP A 297 13.65 12.55 -4.82
CA ASP A 297 12.66 13.19 -5.68
C ASP A 297 11.35 13.51 -4.94
N CYS A 298 10.90 12.59 -4.05
CA CYS A 298 9.75 12.84 -3.17
C CYS A 298 10.00 14.04 -2.23
N ILE A 299 11.22 14.19 -1.72
CA ILE A 299 11.59 15.34 -0.88
C ILE A 299 11.56 16.64 -1.70
N HIS A 300 12.13 16.65 -2.92
CA HIS A 300 12.07 17.80 -3.81
C HIS A 300 10.63 18.19 -4.19
N ALA A 301 9.74 17.20 -4.27
CA ALA A 301 8.32 17.42 -4.50
C ALA A 301 7.53 17.86 -3.25
N GLY A 302 8.21 18.09 -2.11
CA GLY A 302 7.62 18.60 -0.87
C GLY A 302 6.76 17.58 -0.10
N ALA A 303 7.00 16.29 -0.30
CA ALA A 303 6.23 15.24 0.37
C ALA A 303 6.54 15.16 1.88
N ARG A 304 5.53 14.76 2.67
CA ARG A 304 5.67 14.48 4.11
C ARG A 304 6.18 13.08 4.39
N GLU A 305 5.66 12.09 3.67
CA GLU A 305 6.05 10.69 3.83
C GLU A 305 6.28 10.02 2.46
N CYS A 306 7.20 9.07 2.42
CA CYS A 306 7.36 8.14 1.31
C CYS A 306 7.09 6.72 1.79
N HIS A 307 6.04 6.08 1.26
CA HIS A 307 5.64 4.74 1.60
C HIS A 307 6.30 3.73 0.66
N LEU A 308 7.14 2.87 1.20
CA LEU A 308 7.82 1.79 0.45
C LEU A 308 7.02 0.48 0.46
N LEU A 309 5.79 0.51 0.98
CA LEU A 309 4.87 -0.62 1.09
C LEU A 309 5.48 -1.83 1.83
N TRP A 310 4.91 -3.01 1.61
CA TRP A 310 5.27 -4.25 2.28
C TRP A 310 6.56 -4.91 1.76
N GLY A 311 7.00 -5.92 2.50
CA GLY A 311 8.22 -6.68 2.21
C GLY A 311 9.41 -6.19 3.03
N ARG A 312 9.96 -7.13 3.81
CA ARG A 312 11.16 -6.90 4.64
C ARG A 312 12.41 -6.99 3.79
N TYR A 313 12.92 -5.85 3.37
CA TYR A 313 14.19 -5.74 2.67
C TYR A 313 15.11 -4.81 3.46
N GLN A 314 16.35 -5.25 3.67
CA GLN A 314 17.34 -4.51 4.46
C GLN A 314 17.54 -3.08 3.96
N TYR A 315 17.51 -2.85 2.64
CA TYR A 315 17.68 -1.51 2.09
C TYR A 315 16.62 -0.51 2.58
N LYS A 316 15.40 -0.95 2.90
CA LYS A 316 14.35 -0.06 3.40
C LYS A 316 14.72 0.57 4.74
N THR A 317 15.19 -0.24 5.68
CA THR A 317 15.67 0.25 6.98
C THR A 317 16.95 1.07 6.84
N GLN A 318 17.83 0.70 5.91
CA GLN A 318 19.01 1.50 5.57
C GLN A 318 18.63 2.89 5.02
N LEU A 319 17.51 3.01 4.30
CA LEU A 319 16.92 4.25 3.81
C LEU A 319 15.99 4.93 4.84
N LEU A 320 16.11 4.60 6.12
CA LEU A 320 15.34 5.14 7.26
C LEU A 320 13.85 4.81 7.27
N ALA A 321 13.39 3.86 6.47
CA ALA A 321 12.00 3.44 6.53
C ALA A 321 11.72 2.68 7.84
N ARG A 322 10.67 3.10 8.54
CA ARG A 322 10.17 2.44 9.76
C ARG A 322 8.98 1.56 9.43
N PRO A 323 8.92 0.34 9.98
CA PRO A 323 7.79 -0.55 9.77
C PRO A 323 6.58 -0.08 10.59
N ARG A 324 5.44 0.12 9.94
CA ARG A 324 4.12 0.27 10.57
C ARG A 324 3.41 -1.07 10.47
N THR A 325 3.09 -1.68 11.59
CA THR A 325 2.44 -3.01 11.63
C THR A 325 1.03 -2.94 11.06
N LEU A 326 0.70 -3.87 10.19
CA LEU A 326 -0.63 -4.04 9.60
C LEU A 326 -1.31 -5.24 10.26
N LEU A 327 -2.49 -4.98 10.82
CA LEU A 327 -3.33 -5.97 11.49
C LEU A 327 -4.47 -6.40 10.58
N ARG A 328 -4.81 -7.68 10.64
CA ARG A 328 -6.19 -8.11 10.42
C ARG A 328 -6.91 -8.07 11.74
N LEU A 329 -8.04 -7.37 11.77
CA LEU A 329 -8.84 -7.17 12.97
C LEU A 329 -10.27 -7.60 12.68
N THR A 330 -10.83 -8.41 13.56
CA THR A 330 -12.25 -8.77 13.59
C THR A 330 -12.82 -8.36 14.94
N ILE A 331 -13.90 -7.60 14.92
CA ILE A 331 -14.65 -7.17 16.08
C ILE A 331 -16.01 -7.87 16.02
N TYR A 332 -16.42 -8.51 17.10
CA TYR A 332 -17.70 -9.20 17.20
C TYR A 332 -18.72 -8.32 17.95
N ARG A 333 -20.01 -8.51 17.65
CA ARG A 333 -21.10 -7.79 18.32
C ARG A 333 -21.09 -8.04 19.83
N SER A 334 -20.90 -9.31 20.25
CA SER A 334 -20.86 -9.72 21.64
C SER A 334 -19.93 -10.93 21.84
N TRP A 335 -19.61 -11.24 23.09
CA TRP A 335 -18.89 -12.47 23.45
C TRP A 335 -19.66 -13.72 23.04
N LEU A 336 -21.00 -13.69 23.14
CA LEU A 336 -21.85 -14.78 22.68
C LEU A 336 -21.68 -15.03 21.18
N GLN A 337 -21.72 -13.97 20.35
CA GLN A 337 -21.53 -14.10 18.90
C GLN A 337 -20.12 -14.60 18.54
N MET A 338 -19.11 -14.20 19.29
CA MET A 338 -17.76 -14.74 19.11
C MET A 338 -17.73 -16.25 19.39
N CYS A 339 -18.38 -16.73 20.46
CA CYS A 339 -18.50 -18.15 20.78
C CYS A 339 -19.32 -18.92 19.73
N LEU A 340 -20.39 -18.32 19.19
CA LEU A 340 -21.22 -18.91 18.14
C LEU A 340 -20.54 -18.93 16.75
N SER A 341 -19.36 -18.31 16.59
CA SER A 341 -18.59 -18.27 15.34
C SER A 341 -17.28 -19.07 15.42
N PRO A 342 -17.28 -20.35 15.88
CA PRO A 342 -16.04 -21.08 16.20
C PRO A 342 -15.13 -21.27 14.98
N LEU A 343 -15.66 -21.47 13.79
CA LEU A 343 -14.87 -21.64 12.57
C LEU A 343 -14.10 -20.35 12.22
N MET A 344 -14.72 -19.18 12.40
CA MET A 344 -14.06 -17.89 12.18
C MET A 344 -12.98 -17.66 13.24
N VAL A 345 -13.28 -17.88 14.51
CA VAL A 345 -12.37 -17.72 15.64
C VAL A 345 -11.15 -18.63 15.49
N ILE A 346 -11.36 -19.92 15.19
CA ILE A 346 -10.27 -20.88 14.96
C ILE A 346 -9.47 -20.50 13.73
N GLY A 347 -10.14 -20.16 12.62
CA GLY A 347 -9.49 -19.76 11.37
C GLY A 347 -8.59 -18.55 11.55
N MET A 348 -9.06 -17.50 12.24
CA MET A 348 -8.29 -16.31 12.57
C MET A 348 -7.09 -16.65 13.47
N SER A 349 -7.32 -17.45 14.52
CA SER A 349 -6.27 -17.85 15.47
C SER A 349 -5.20 -18.71 14.81
N ALA A 350 -5.58 -19.69 14.01
CA ALA A 350 -4.68 -20.57 13.26
C ALA A 350 -3.86 -19.79 12.23
N THR A 351 -4.51 -18.88 11.49
CA THR A 351 -3.83 -18.01 10.53
C THR A 351 -2.83 -17.10 11.25
N GLY A 352 -3.23 -16.48 12.36
CA GLY A 352 -2.35 -15.65 13.18
C GLY A 352 -1.16 -16.43 13.74
N ALA A 353 -1.37 -17.66 14.22
CA ALA A 353 -0.31 -18.56 14.70
C ALA A 353 0.66 -18.91 13.56
N ARG A 354 0.15 -19.22 12.36
CA ARG A 354 0.97 -19.50 11.17
C ARG A 354 1.84 -18.29 10.78
N PHE A 355 1.29 -17.08 10.83
CA PHE A 355 2.07 -15.87 10.55
C PHE A 355 3.14 -15.62 11.63
N ARG A 356 2.83 -15.81 12.92
CA ARG A 356 3.81 -15.69 14.02
C ARG A 356 4.93 -16.70 13.86
N LEU A 357 4.60 -17.98 13.60
CA LEU A 357 5.58 -19.04 13.38
C LEU A 357 6.48 -18.73 12.18
N ARG A 358 5.88 -18.34 11.04
CA ARG A 358 6.65 -17.96 9.84
C ARG A 358 7.59 -16.77 10.13
N ARG A 359 7.11 -15.78 10.87
CA ARG A 359 7.91 -14.61 11.28
C ARG A 359 9.08 -15.04 12.17
N TRP A 360 8.84 -15.90 13.14
CA TRP A 360 9.86 -16.43 14.05
C TRP A 360 10.92 -17.23 13.29
N LEU A 361 10.52 -18.12 12.38
CA LEU A 361 11.43 -18.87 11.52
C LEU A 361 12.30 -17.96 10.65
N LEU A 362 11.72 -16.90 10.07
CA LEU A 362 12.50 -15.95 9.27
C LEU A 362 13.50 -15.14 10.10
N LEU A 363 13.20 -14.83 11.34
CA LEU A 363 14.13 -14.15 12.25
C LEU A 363 15.26 -15.08 12.69
N LYS A 364 14.97 -16.34 13.03
CA LYS A 364 15.99 -17.34 13.38
C LYS A 364 16.90 -17.71 12.21
N GLN A 365 16.42 -17.69 10.97
CA GLN A 365 17.25 -17.97 9.79
C GLN A 365 18.46 -17.02 9.63
N HIS A 366 18.39 -15.83 10.24
CA HIS A 366 19.52 -14.89 10.25
C HIS A 366 20.58 -15.21 11.32
N HIS A 367 20.23 -16.01 12.34
CA HIS A 367 21.11 -16.34 13.46
C HIS A 367 21.61 -17.79 13.45
N GLU A 368 20.98 -18.71 12.69
CA GLU A 368 21.33 -20.13 12.68
C GLU A 368 21.42 -20.69 11.25
N PRO A 369 22.63 -20.96 10.75
CA PRO A 369 22.87 -21.43 9.36
C PRO A 369 22.18 -22.76 9.00
N TRP A 370 21.96 -23.66 9.98
CA TRP A 370 21.32 -24.98 9.76
C TRP A 370 19.84 -24.89 9.35
N LEU A 371 19.13 -23.84 9.75
CA LEU A 371 17.75 -23.59 9.31
C LEU A 371 17.67 -23.22 7.83
N SER A 372 18.73 -22.62 7.27
CA SER A 372 18.83 -22.35 5.83
C SER A 372 18.97 -23.64 5.02
N TRP A 373 19.66 -24.62 5.59
CA TRP A 373 19.84 -25.95 5.01
C TRP A 373 18.53 -26.76 4.99
N LEU A 374 17.75 -26.77 6.08
CA LEU A 374 16.41 -27.39 6.14
C LEU A 374 15.47 -26.84 5.08
N LYS A 375 15.50 -25.52 4.83
CA LYS A 375 14.68 -24.90 3.78
C LYS A 375 15.09 -25.33 2.37
N LYS A 376 16.39 -25.48 2.11
CA LYS A 376 16.88 -26.01 0.83
C LYS A 376 16.45 -27.47 0.64
N MET A 377 16.45 -28.27 1.70
CA MET A 377 15.97 -29.67 1.66
C MET A 377 14.48 -29.75 1.40
N SER A 378 13.64 -28.96 2.10
CA SER A 378 12.20 -28.94 1.88
C SER A 378 11.81 -28.44 0.47
N GLN A 379 12.58 -27.50 -0.09
CA GLN A 379 12.37 -27.05 -1.48
C GLN A 379 12.81 -28.10 -2.50
N ARG A 380 13.85 -28.89 -2.22
CA ARG A 380 14.25 -30.03 -3.05
C ARG A 380 13.23 -31.15 -2.97
N ALA A 381 12.73 -31.50 -1.78
CA ALA A 381 11.68 -32.51 -1.62
C ALA A 381 10.38 -32.12 -2.37
N ALA A 382 9.98 -30.85 -2.33
CA ALA A 382 8.82 -30.33 -3.07
C ALA A 382 9.03 -30.29 -4.60
N SER A 383 10.27 -30.30 -5.09
CA SER A 383 10.58 -30.39 -6.53
C SER A 383 10.61 -31.83 -7.05
N TRP A 384 10.76 -32.82 -6.17
CA TRP A 384 10.71 -34.25 -6.51
C TRP A 384 9.29 -34.81 -6.54
N LEU A 385 8.33 -34.09 -5.93
CA LEU A 385 6.90 -34.46 -5.89
C LEU A 385 6.06 -33.75 -6.96
N ARG A 386 6.69 -33.08 -7.91
CA ARG A 386 6.10 -32.49 -9.12
C ARG A 386 6.66 -33.12 -10.37
#